data_ee04476fa2f0615fed7d59e29ce47eb1
#
_entry.id   ee04476fa2f0615fed7d59e29ce47eb1
#
_cell.length_a   1.000
_cell.length_b   1.000
_cell.length_c   1.000
_cell.angle_alpha   90.00
_cell.angle_beta   90.00
_cell.angle_gamma   90.00
#
_symmetry.space_group_name_H-M   'P 1'
#
loop_
_entity.id
_entity.type
_entity.pdbx_description
1 polymer ?
#
loop_
_entity_poly.entity_id
_entity_poly.type
_entity_poly.pdbx_seq_one_letter_code
_entity_poly.pdbx_strand_id
1 'polypeptide(L)'
;MPLRSLYKLLVCLPLLACTSVFAAPLVVDVTGIQSFAATGSSANTTFAFNVGAGATITNLSFNVNLTAFAPSALSDMGMLFSDSAQSDVTYFTPGVKDIDPGTATYAGSADLVDLDLDVVVGADGILYLEFYEAFNDAAVSPDGIWNFGTITFGFLEDDVPPAGPGTVPEPASTLLLGAGLAAMGYTGRRRARGQAAT
;
A
#
# COMPACT_ATOMS: atom_id res chain seq x y z
N MET A 1 -52.09 15.96 -44.15
CA MET A 1 -51.26 14.89 -43.60
C MET A 1 -50.11 15.52 -42.77
N PRO A 2 -50.08 15.45 -41.44
CA PRO A 2 -48.99 16.00 -40.68
C PRO A 2 -47.94 14.91 -40.43
N LEU A 3 -46.68 15.24 -40.76
CA LEU A 3 -45.51 14.43 -40.49
C LEU A 3 -45.22 14.44 -38.95
N ARG A 4 -45.29 13.27 -38.34
CA ARG A 4 -44.89 13.06 -36.94
C ARG A 4 -43.38 12.96 -36.88
N SER A 5 -42.73 13.99 -36.27
CA SER A 5 -41.33 13.99 -35.96
C SER A 5 -41.08 13.07 -34.75
N LEU A 6 -40.39 11.95 -34.98
CA LEU A 6 -39.95 11.01 -33.95
C LEU A 6 -38.67 11.57 -33.30
N TYR A 7 -38.77 12.16 -32.10
CA TYR A 7 -37.59 12.48 -31.27
C TYR A 7 -37.04 11.19 -30.69
N LYS A 8 -35.92 10.75 -31.23
CA LYS A 8 -35.10 9.70 -30.60
C LYS A 8 -34.40 10.27 -29.37
N LEU A 9 -34.96 9.94 -28.19
CA LEU A 9 -34.32 10.23 -26.90
C LEU A 9 -33.11 9.29 -26.76
N LEU A 10 -31.91 9.78 -27.04
CA LEU A 10 -30.67 9.07 -26.79
C LEU A 10 -30.35 9.18 -25.29
N VAL A 11 -30.71 8.16 -24.50
CA VAL A 11 -30.35 8.03 -23.10
C VAL A 11 -28.88 7.62 -23.06
N CYS A 12 -27.99 8.59 -22.82
CA CYS A 12 -26.59 8.32 -22.48
C CYS A 12 -26.54 7.75 -21.05
N LEU A 13 -26.40 6.45 -20.93
CA LEU A 13 -26.13 5.77 -19.65
C LEU A 13 -24.68 6.07 -19.26
N PRO A 14 -24.40 6.77 -18.16
CA PRO A 14 -23.01 6.92 -17.71
C PRO A 14 -22.49 5.56 -17.27
N LEU A 15 -21.48 5.07 -17.97
CA LEU A 15 -20.70 3.90 -17.57
C LEU A 15 -19.89 4.34 -16.33
N LEU A 16 -20.33 3.94 -15.14
CA LEU A 16 -19.49 4.04 -13.93
C LEU A 16 -18.32 3.06 -14.10
N ALA A 17 -17.18 3.58 -14.55
CA ALA A 17 -15.93 2.86 -14.45
C ALA A 17 -15.55 2.82 -12.95
N CYS A 18 -15.72 1.66 -12.31
CA CYS A 18 -15.10 1.38 -11.02
C CYS A 18 -13.58 1.41 -11.23
N THR A 19 -12.93 2.50 -10.88
CA THR A 19 -11.47 2.56 -10.83
C THR A 19 -11.05 1.95 -9.51
N SER A 20 -10.38 0.80 -9.55
CA SER A 20 -9.68 0.26 -8.38
C SER A 20 -8.66 1.30 -7.94
N VAL A 21 -8.85 1.88 -6.77
CA VAL A 21 -7.86 2.77 -6.14
C VAL A 21 -6.80 1.85 -5.57
N PHE A 22 -5.66 1.74 -6.25
CA PHE A 22 -4.49 1.14 -5.63
C PHE A 22 -3.96 2.12 -4.61
N ALA A 23 -3.80 1.66 -3.37
CA ALA A 23 -3.09 2.41 -2.35
C ALA A 23 -1.64 2.67 -2.78
N ALA A 24 -1.09 3.80 -2.38
CA ALA A 24 0.32 4.08 -2.64
C ALA A 24 1.20 3.07 -1.88
N PRO A 25 2.23 2.48 -2.50
CA PRO A 25 3.08 1.52 -1.84
C PRO A 25 3.78 2.15 -0.63
N LEU A 26 3.94 1.37 0.44
CA LEU A 26 4.74 1.76 1.60
C LEU A 26 6.22 1.54 1.28
N VAL A 27 7.00 2.61 1.31
CA VAL A 27 8.47 2.53 1.14
C VAL A 27 9.14 2.74 2.50
N VAL A 28 9.91 1.75 2.94
CA VAL A 28 10.66 1.77 4.19
C VAL A 28 12.14 1.96 3.87
N ASP A 29 12.72 3.08 4.32
CA ASP A 29 14.17 3.31 4.29
C ASP A 29 14.81 2.51 5.44
N VAL A 30 15.73 1.61 5.09
CA VAL A 30 16.40 0.75 6.06
C VAL A 30 17.78 1.26 6.46
N THR A 31 18.14 2.47 6.04
CA THR A 31 19.47 3.04 6.27
C THR A 31 19.81 3.12 7.75
N GLY A 32 20.88 2.43 8.16
CA GLY A 32 21.40 2.45 9.51
C GLY A 32 20.64 1.61 10.54
N ILE A 33 19.66 0.81 10.11
CA ILE A 33 18.96 -0.11 11.01
C ILE A 33 19.92 -1.20 11.48
N GLN A 34 19.91 -1.49 12.78
CA GLN A 34 20.74 -2.49 13.41
C GLN A 34 19.95 -3.73 13.78
N SER A 35 20.59 -4.89 13.65
CA SER A 35 20.08 -6.18 14.07
C SER A 35 20.87 -6.66 15.30
N PHE A 36 20.17 -7.14 16.34
CA PHE A 36 20.78 -7.43 17.63
C PHE A 36 20.53 -8.84 18.15
N ALA A 37 19.35 -9.40 17.93
CA ALA A 37 18.93 -10.63 18.58
C ALA A 37 17.78 -11.31 17.81
N ALA A 38 17.43 -12.52 18.24
CA ALA A 38 16.27 -13.24 17.70
C ALA A 38 14.97 -12.42 17.83
N THR A 39 13.99 -12.80 17.03
CA THR A 39 12.67 -12.16 16.99
C THR A 39 12.03 -12.06 18.38
N GLY A 40 11.34 -10.95 18.63
CA GLY A 40 10.70 -10.65 19.91
C GLY A 40 11.64 -10.04 20.96
N SER A 41 12.90 -9.80 20.63
CA SER A 41 13.83 -9.11 21.53
C SER A 41 13.56 -7.61 21.57
N SER A 42 13.53 -7.03 22.77
CA SER A 42 13.38 -5.59 22.96
C SER A 42 14.62 -4.77 22.49
N ALA A 43 15.72 -5.44 22.14
CA ALA A 43 16.88 -4.80 21.55
C ALA A 43 16.70 -4.54 20.05
N ASN A 44 15.84 -5.30 19.38
CA ASN A 44 15.61 -5.19 17.95
C ASN A 44 14.93 -3.88 17.56
N THR A 45 15.23 -3.39 16.35
CA THR A 45 14.55 -2.23 15.80
C THR A 45 13.18 -2.64 15.25
N THR A 46 12.14 -1.93 15.69
CA THR A 46 10.75 -2.20 15.29
C THR A 46 10.08 -0.95 14.71
N PHE A 47 9.14 -1.15 13.81
CA PHE A 47 8.30 -0.10 13.25
C PHE A 47 6.84 -0.54 13.23
N ALA A 48 5.93 0.45 13.22
CA ALA A 48 4.50 0.26 13.07
C ALA A 48 3.99 1.30 12.05
N PHE A 49 3.43 0.83 10.94
CA PHE A 49 2.91 1.66 9.87
C PHE A 49 1.40 1.47 9.74
N ASN A 50 0.67 2.58 9.65
CA ASN A 50 -0.76 2.49 9.33
C ASN A 50 -0.90 2.37 7.80
N VAL A 51 -1.38 1.21 7.34
CA VAL A 51 -1.61 0.87 5.93
C VAL A 51 -3.10 0.70 5.60
N GLY A 52 -3.97 0.94 6.58
CA GLY A 52 -5.42 0.78 6.46
C GLY A 52 -5.94 -0.51 7.10
N ALA A 53 -7.12 -0.42 7.71
CA ALA A 53 -7.76 -1.57 8.37
C ALA A 53 -8.08 -2.67 7.35
N GLY A 54 -7.70 -3.90 7.63
CA GLY A 54 -7.93 -5.04 6.76
C GLY A 54 -7.07 -5.07 5.48
N ALA A 55 -6.10 -4.16 5.33
CA ALA A 55 -5.23 -4.17 4.15
C ALA A 55 -4.45 -5.50 4.04
N THR A 56 -4.35 -6.04 2.84
CA THR A 56 -3.57 -7.25 2.56
C THR A 56 -2.25 -6.88 1.91
N ILE A 57 -1.14 -7.25 2.51
CA ILE A 57 0.21 -7.04 1.96
C ILE A 57 0.46 -8.12 0.92
N THR A 58 0.51 -7.75 -0.35
CA THR A 58 0.50 -8.69 -1.49
C THR A 58 1.83 -8.75 -2.23
N ASN A 59 2.69 -7.78 -2.04
CA ASN A 59 3.95 -7.70 -2.77
C ASN A 59 5.05 -7.11 -1.90
N LEU A 60 6.26 -7.61 -2.07
CA LEU A 60 7.48 -7.08 -1.47
C LEU A 60 8.54 -6.91 -2.53
N SER A 61 9.15 -5.72 -2.62
CA SER A 61 10.36 -5.50 -3.42
C SER A 61 11.43 -4.82 -2.59
N PHE A 62 12.69 -5.08 -2.89
CA PHE A 62 13.78 -4.57 -2.08
C PHE A 62 15.05 -4.33 -2.90
N ASN A 63 15.83 -3.37 -2.42
CA ASN A 63 17.22 -3.15 -2.83
C ASN A 63 17.95 -2.62 -1.59
N VAL A 64 18.72 -3.50 -0.95
CA VAL A 64 19.31 -3.27 0.37
C VAL A 64 20.78 -3.70 0.40
N ASN A 65 21.58 -2.98 1.17
CA ASN A 65 22.96 -3.34 1.44
C ASN A 65 23.10 -3.68 2.93
N LEU A 66 23.64 -4.86 3.23
CA LEU A 66 23.77 -5.41 4.58
C LEU A 66 25.25 -5.62 4.94
N THR A 67 25.57 -5.50 6.24
CA THR A 67 26.81 -5.97 6.84
C THR A 67 26.47 -6.87 8.02
N ALA A 68 26.92 -8.12 7.99
CA ALA A 68 26.92 -9.02 9.15
C ALA A 68 28.32 -9.05 9.77
N PHE A 69 28.40 -8.90 11.09
CA PHE A 69 29.66 -8.95 11.84
C PHE A 69 29.94 -10.37 12.31
N ALA A 70 31.19 -10.86 12.05
CA ALA A 70 31.57 -12.20 12.48
C ALA A 70 31.37 -12.38 13.99
N PRO A 71 30.79 -13.51 14.45
CA PRO A 71 30.54 -14.75 13.72
C PRO A 71 29.20 -14.83 12.98
N SER A 72 28.32 -13.80 13.05
CA SER A 72 27.05 -13.78 12.33
C SER A 72 27.24 -13.75 10.82
N ALA A 73 26.34 -14.40 10.08
CA ALA A 73 26.34 -14.45 8.63
C ALA A 73 25.28 -13.51 8.03
N LEU A 74 25.44 -13.16 6.76
CA LEU A 74 24.43 -12.35 6.04
C LEU A 74 23.07 -13.06 5.96
N SER A 75 23.06 -14.41 6.01
CA SER A 75 21.82 -15.22 6.09
C SER A 75 21.10 -15.15 7.43
N ASP A 76 21.76 -14.65 8.48
CA ASP A 76 21.15 -14.54 9.81
C ASP A 76 20.35 -13.22 9.94
N MET A 77 20.67 -12.23 9.11
CA MET A 77 20.00 -10.93 9.10
C MET A 77 18.65 -11.00 8.42
N GLY A 78 17.59 -10.75 9.18
CA GLY A 78 16.22 -10.84 8.72
C GLY A 78 15.34 -9.67 9.16
N MET A 79 14.18 -9.63 8.54
CA MET A 79 13.05 -8.78 8.95
C MET A 79 11.81 -9.65 8.97
N LEU A 80 11.01 -9.56 10.02
CA LEU A 80 9.63 -10.05 9.99
C LEU A 80 8.68 -8.89 9.71
N PHE A 81 7.56 -9.21 9.10
CA PHE A 81 6.43 -8.32 8.98
C PHE A 81 5.14 -9.08 9.31
N SER A 82 4.20 -8.39 9.96
CA SER A 82 3.00 -9.02 10.50
C SER A 82 1.88 -8.01 10.74
N ASP A 83 0.70 -8.51 11.11
CA ASP A 83 -0.30 -7.71 11.82
C ASP A 83 0.23 -7.23 13.18
N SER A 84 -0.42 -6.26 13.82
CA SER A 84 -0.02 -5.71 15.13
C SER A 84 -0.07 -6.74 16.26
N ALA A 85 -0.93 -7.76 16.13
CA ALA A 85 -1.07 -8.85 17.10
C ALA A 85 -0.03 -9.96 16.89
N GLN A 86 0.75 -9.90 15.80
CA GLN A 86 1.71 -10.93 15.38
C GLN A 86 1.05 -12.31 15.23
N SER A 87 -0.19 -12.33 14.75
CA SER A 87 -0.95 -13.55 14.50
C SER A 87 -0.74 -14.10 13.09
N ASP A 88 -0.39 -13.22 12.16
CA ASP A 88 -0.06 -13.52 10.78
C ASP A 88 1.34 -12.95 10.50
N VAL A 89 2.35 -13.81 10.42
CA VAL A 89 3.78 -13.42 10.43
C VAL A 89 4.50 -13.99 9.22
N THR A 90 5.14 -13.13 8.46
CA THR A 90 6.03 -13.52 7.35
C THR A 90 7.47 -13.07 7.61
N TYR A 91 8.43 -13.95 7.31
CA TYR A 91 9.86 -13.72 7.48
C TYR A 91 10.52 -13.42 6.13
N PHE A 92 11.40 -12.44 6.13
CA PHE A 92 12.15 -12.01 4.95
C PHE A 92 13.64 -11.94 5.28
N THR A 93 14.46 -12.70 4.51
CA THR A 93 15.92 -12.74 4.65
C THR A 93 16.57 -12.47 3.29
N PRO A 94 17.07 -11.24 3.03
CA PRO A 94 17.64 -10.90 1.73
C PRO A 94 18.82 -11.80 1.33
N GLY A 95 19.70 -12.11 2.29
CA GLY A 95 20.92 -12.89 2.11
C GLY A 95 20.77 -14.39 2.42
N VAL A 96 19.59 -14.99 2.27
CA VAL A 96 19.27 -16.37 2.72
C VAL A 96 20.26 -17.47 2.30
N LYS A 97 21.06 -17.26 1.26
CA LYS A 97 22.06 -18.21 0.77
C LYS A 97 23.50 -17.85 1.12
N ASP A 98 23.70 -16.72 1.77
CA ASP A 98 25.03 -16.17 2.07
C ASP A 98 25.38 -16.43 3.54
N ILE A 99 26.06 -17.56 3.76
CA ILE A 99 26.38 -18.09 5.10
C ILE A 99 27.66 -17.52 5.71
N ASP A 100 28.27 -16.53 5.04
CA ASP A 100 29.50 -15.89 5.51
C ASP A 100 29.20 -14.51 6.10
N PRO A 101 30.01 -14.02 7.04
CA PRO A 101 30.03 -12.62 7.48
C PRO A 101 30.54 -11.71 6.36
N GLY A 102 30.21 -10.44 6.42
CA GLY A 102 30.70 -9.45 5.47
C GLY A 102 29.63 -8.47 5.01
N THR A 103 29.89 -7.82 3.87
CA THR A 103 28.98 -6.80 3.31
C THR A 103 28.56 -7.21 1.91
N ALA A 104 27.25 -7.20 1.65
CA ALA A 104 26.70 -7.49 0.33
C ALA A 104 25.45 -6.66 0.03
N THR A 105 25.11 -6.57 -1.27
CA THR A 105 23.88 -5.92 -1.73
C THR A 105 22.96 -6.96 -2.33
N TYR A 106 21.70 -6.90 -1.94
CA TYR A 106 20.64 -7.79 -2.41
C TYR A 106 19.50 -6.98 -3.00
N ALA A 107 18.94 -7.46 -4.10
CA ALA A 107 17.77 -6.86 -4.73
C ALA A 107 16.84 -7.94 -5.29
N GLY A 108 15.56 -7.70 -5.22
CA GLY A 108 14.55 -8.64 -5.72
C GLY A 108 13.14 -8.16 -5.47
N SER A 109 12.19 -9.02 -5.86
CA SER A 109 10.77 -8.85 -5.57
C SER A 109 10.10 -10.20 -5.43
N ALA A 110 9.01 -10.24 -4.67
CA ALA A 110 8.15 -11.39 -4.51
C ALA A 110 6.69 -10.96 -4.60
N ASP A 111 5.88 -11.74 -5.30
CA ASP A 111 4.44 -11.75 -5.16
C ASP A 111 4.13 -12.67 -3.96
N LEU A 112 3.60 -12.08 -2.90
CA LEU A 112 3.38 -12.79 -1.64
C LEU A 112 2.14 -13.69 -1.73
N VAL A 113 1.15 -13.31 -2.54
CA VAL A 113 -0.06 -14.11 -2.75
C VAL A 113 0.29 -15.42 -3.48
N ASP A 114 1.11 -15.35 -4.53
CA ASP A 114 1.56 -16.54 -5.27
C ASP A 114 2.39 -17.49 -4.40
N LEU A 115 2.99 -16.99 -3.33
CA LEU A 115 3.83 -17.75 -2.40
C LEU A 115 3.08 -18.22 -1.14
N ASP A 116 1.81 -17.83 -0.95
CA ASP A 116 1.04 -18.07 0.29
C ASP A 116 1.72 -17.45 1.52
N LEU A 117 2.24 -16.21 1.34
CA LEU A 117 3.00 -15.42 2.32
C LEU A 117 2.42 -14.00 2.49
N ASP A 118 1.25 -13.73 1.91
CA ASP A 118 0.54 -12.47 2.10
C ASP A 118 0.11 -12.32 3.56
N VAL A 119 0.12 -11.08 4.05
CA VAL A 119 -0.23 -10.73 5.43
C VAL A 119 -1.44 -9.83 5.43
N VAL A 120 -2.47 -10.20 6.19
CA VAL A 120 -3.66 -9.37 6.41
C VAL A 120 -3.52 -8.61 7.71
N VAL A 121 -3.46 -7.27 7.63
CA VAL A 121 -3.41 -6.44 8.85
C VAL A 121 -4.78 -6.42 9.55
N GLY A 122 -4.74 -6.27 10.86
CA GLY A 122 -5.94 -6.25 11.70
C GLY A 122 -6.83 -5.01 11.49
N ALA A 123 -7.88 -4.91 12.29
CA ALA A 123 -8.83 -3.80 12.26
C ALA A 123 -8.21 -2.44 12.66
N ASP A 124 -7.03 -2.44 13.29
CA ASP A 124 -6.27 -1.23 13.63
C ASP A 124 -5.46 -0.69 12.43
N GLY A 125 -5.35 -1.47 11.35
CA GLY A 125 -4.65 -1.08 10.14
C GLY A 125 -3.13 -1.03 10.26
N ILE A 126 -2.55 -1.66 11.27
CA ILE A 126 -1.12 -1.56 11.57
C ILE A 126 -0.34 -2.73 10.99
N LEU A 127 0.59 -2.43 10.11
CA LEU A 127 1.68 -3.31 9.69
C LEU A 127 2.85 -3.14 10.66
N TYR A 128 3.22 -4.23 11.34
CA TYR A 128 4.36 -4.29 12.25
C TYR A 128 5.57 -4.86 11.52
N LEU A 129 6.75 -4.26 11.74
CA LEU A 129 8.05 -4.73 11.25
C LEU A 129 9.00 -4.90 12.42
N GLU A 130 9.83 -5.96 12.38
CA GLU A 130 10.95 -6.17 13.30
C GLU A 130 12.18 -6.62 12.52
N PHE A 131 13.31 -5.91 12.71
CA PHE A 131 14.60 -6.25 12.15
C PHE A 131 15.38 -7.06 13.18
N TYR A 132 15.72 -8.30 12.85
CA TYR A 132 16.26 -9.29 13.79
C TYR A 132 17.53 -9.96 13.26
N GLU A 133 18.21 -10.66 14.15
CA GLU A 133 19.36 -11.53 13.89
C GLU A 133 19.03 -12.94 14.34
N ALA A 134 19.10 -13.93 13.44
CA ALA A 134 18.78 -15.32 13.77
C ALA A 134 19.85 -15.99 14.65
N PHE A 135 21.11 -15.56 14.50
CA PHE A 135 22.22 -16.02 15.31
C PHE A 135 22.70 -14.87 16.19
N ASN A 136 22.43 -14.97 17.49
CA ASN A 136 22.82 -13.94 18.47
C ASN A 136 24.08 -14.41 19.21
N ASP A 137 25.14 -13.64 19.08
CA ASP A 137 26.33 -13.82 19.89
C ASP A 137 26.49 -12.66 20.89
N ALA A 138 26.67 -13.00 22.16
CA ALA A 138 26.75 -12.01 23.23
C ALA A 138 28.08 -11.16 23.20
N ALA A 139 29.00 -11.48 22.33
CA ALA A 139 30.31 -10.80 22.24
C ALA A 139 30.31 -9.68 21.21
N VAL A 140 29.39 -9.68 20.29
CA VAL A 140 29.22 -8.68 19.22
C VAL A 140 27.85 -8.01 19.37
N SER A 141 27.79 -6.69 19.25
CA SER A 141 26.51 -5.96 19.34
C SER A 141 26.66 -4.56 18.72
N PRO A 142 25.93 -4.24 17.66
CA PRO A 142 24.97 -5.09 16.96
C PRO A 142 25.65 -6.25 16.21
N ASP A 143 24.89 -7.31 15.90
CA ASP A 143 25.36 -8.44 15.11
C ASP A 143 25.38 -8.11 13.62
N GLY A 144 24.57 -7.14 13.18
CA GLY A 144 24.54 -6.67 11.81
C GLY A 144 23.94 -5.28 11.63
N ILE A 145 24.16 -4.71 10.47
CA ILE A 145 23.65 -3.39 10.07
C ILE A 145 23.06 -3.45 8.64
N TRP A 146 21.90 -2.89 8.46
CA TRP A 146 21.33 -2.52 7.17
C TRP A 146 21.91 -1.16 6.79
N ASN A 147 22.93 -1.17 5.94
CA ASN A 147 23.73 0.05 5.68
C ASN A 147 22.93 1.13 4.95
N PHE A 148 22.20 0.71 3.91
CA PHE A 148 21.32 1.58 3.13
C PHE A 148 20.36 0.76 2.26
N GLY A 149 19.36 1.42 1.73
CA GLY A 149 18.41 0.85 0.78
C GLY A 149 16.97 0.98 1.21
N THR A 150 16.09 0.35 0.45
CA THR A 150 14.66 0.40 0.68
C THR A 150 14.01 -0.96 0.56
N ILE A 151 12.96 -1.15 1.35
CA ILE A 151 11.98 -2.22 1.19
C ILE A 151 10.65 -1.55 0.84
N THR A 152 9.99 -2.04 -0.19
CA THR A 152 8.71 -1.49 -0.66
C THR A 152 7.65 -2.58 -0.55
N PHE A 153 6.57 -2.28 0.15
CA PHE A 153 5.39 -3.13 0.27
C PHE A 153 4.28 -2.62 -0.65
N GLY A 154 3.75 -3.51 -1.47
CA GLY A 154 2.49 -3.31 -2.20
C GLY A 154 1.36 -3.96 -1.41
N PHE A 155 0.21 -3.32 -1.39
CA PHE A 155 -0.96 -3.84 -0.69
C PHE A 155 -2.26 -3.48 -1.39
N LEU A 156 -3.27 -4.29 -1.10
CA LEU A 156 -4.66 -4.03 -1.46
C LEU A 156 -5.36 -3.54 -0.20
N GLU A 157 -6.03 -2.40 -0.31
CA GLU A 157 -6.98 -1.99 0.73
C GLU A 157 -8.22 -2.87 0.57
N ASP A 158 -8.71 -3.44 1.67
CA ASP A 158 -10.06 -4.02 1.65
C ASP A 158 -11.04 -2.92 1.24
N ASP A 159 -11.95 -3.27 0.34
CA ASP A 159 -13.13 -2.46 0.06
C ASP A 159 -13.97 -2.39 1.36
N VAL A 160 -13.53 -1.61 2.32
CA VAL A 160 -14.38 -1.24 3.46
C VAL A 160 -15.61 -0.57 2.85
N PRO A 161 -16.80 -1.15 2.96
CA PRO A 161 -18.01 -0.48 2.47
C PRO A 161 -17.99 0.93 3.07
N PRO A 162 -18.17 1.98 2.28
CA PRO A 162 -18.10 3.34 2.79
C PRO A 162 -18.97 3.43 4.04
N ALA A 163 -18.39 3.85 5.14
CA ALA A 163 -19.11 4.10 6.39
C ALA A 163 -20.41 4.83 6.03
N GLY A 164 -21.53 4.27 6.43
CA GLY A 164 -22.87 4.59 5.96
C GLY A 164 -23.17 6.06 5.75
N PRO A 165 -24.24 6.46 5.07
CA PRO A 165 -24.45 7.76 4.44
C PRO A 165 -24.29 8.92 5.41
N GLY A 166 -23.07 9.46 5.51
CA GLY A 166 -22.81 10.57 6.44
C GLY A 166 -21.48 11.30 6.30
N THR A 167 -20.44 10.72 5.72
CA THR A 167 -19.09 11.36 5.77
C THR A 167 -18.20 11.17 4.54
N VAL A 168 -18.76 10.90 3.37
CA VAL A 168 -17.94 10.99 2.15
C VAL A 168 -18.02 12.43 1.67
N PRO A 169 -16.90 13.20 1.64
CA PRO A 169 -16.88 14.44 0.88
C PRO A 169 -17.18 14.10 -0.56
N GLU A 170 -18.35 14.51 -1.06
CA GLU A 170 -18.70 14.29 -2.47
C GLU A 170 -17.58 14.84 -3.35
N PRO A 171 -17.00 14.02 -4.25
CA PRO A 171 -15.95 14.51 -5.12
C PRO A 171 -16.46 15.75 -5.86
N ALA A 172 -15.58 16.74 -6.02
CA ALA A 172 -15.90 18.02 -6.69
C ALA A 172 -16.53 17.85 -8.09
N SER A 173 -16.48 16.65 -8.64
CA SER A 173 -17.17 16.21 -9.87
C SER A 173 -18.69 16.30 -9.80
N THR A 174 -19.33 16.09 -8.65
CA THR A 174 -20.81 16.24 -8.51
C THR A 174 -21.20 17.70 -8.53
N LEU A 175 -20.41 18.57 -7.93
CA LEU A 175 -20.55 20.02 -8.03
C LEU A 175 -20.33 20.52 -9.46
N LEU A 176 -19.36 19.97 -10.17
CA LEU A 176 -19.05 20.32 -11.56
C LEU A 176 -20.17 19.87 -12.50
N LEU A 177 -20.75 18.68 -12.29
CA LEU A 177 -21.88 18.18 -13.05
C LEU A 177 -23.13 19.03 -12.80
N GLY A 178 -23.40 19.39 -11.55
CA GLY A 178 -24.51 20.28 -11.18
C GLY A 178 -24.39 21.66 -11.81
N ALA A 179 -23.19 22.26 -11.77
CA ALA A 179 -22.91 23.55 -12.40
C ALA A 179 -23.03 23.48 -13.94
N GLY A 180 -22.61 22.40 -14.56
CA GLY A 180 -22.74 22.17 -16.01
C GLY A 180 -24.19 22.07 -16.46
N LEU A 181 -25.00 21.35 -15.74
CA LEU A 181 -26.45 21.21 -16.03
C LEU A 181 -27.20 22.55 -15.80
N ALA A 182 -26.86 23.31 -14.78
CA ALA A 182 -27.43 24.64 -14.52
C ALA A 182 -27.06 25.63 -15.65
N ALA A 183 -25.83 25.61 -16.14
CA ALA A 183 -25.39 26.45 -17.24
C ALA A 183 -26.12 26.11 -18.56
N MET A 184 -26.33 24.83 -18.85
CA MET A 184 -27.10 24.37 -20.03
C MET A 184 -28.58 24.77 -19.91
N GLY A 185 -29.20 24.66 -18.74
CA GLY A 185 -30.58 25.08 -18.51
C GLY A 185 -30.78 26.60 -18.67
N TYR A 186 -29.78 27.41 -18.22
CA TYR A 186 -29.82 28.85 -18.34
C TYR A 186 -29.70 29.32 -19.80
N THR A 187 -28.82 28.72 -20.59
CA THR A 187 -28.65 29.06 -22.02
C THR A 187 -29.87 28.64 -22.86
N GLY A 188 -30.50 27.52 -22.51
CA GLY A 188 -31.76 27.07 -23.16
C GLY A 188 -32.90 28.05 -22.93
N ARG A 189 -33.08 28.60 -21.72
CA ARG A 189 -34.12 29.57 -21.41
C ARG A 189 -33.94 30.92 -22.14
N ARG A 190 -32.70 31.36 -22.36
CA ARG A 190 -32.43 32.61 -23.12
C ARG A 190 -32.81 32.46 -24.59
N ARG A 191 -32.54 31.30 -25.22
CA ARG A 191 -32.92 31.03 -26.62
C ARG A 191 -34.43 30.96 -26.81
N ALA A 192 -35.14 30.36 -25.87
CA ALA A 192 -36.62 30.31 -25.95
C ALA A 192 -37.31 31.67 -25.85
N ARG A 193 -36.75 32.61 -25.06
CA ARG A 193 -37.25 33.98 -24.95
C ARG A 193 -36.92 34.88 -26.15
N GLY A 194 -35.82 34.58 -26.87
CA GLY A 194 -35.48 35.35 -28.10
C GLY A 194 -36.34 35.00 -29.32
N GLN A 195 -36.99 33.86 -29.35
CA GLN A 195 -37.86 33.43 -30.45
C GLN A 195 -39.35 33.85 -30.29
N ALA A 196 -39.74 34.30 -29.12
CA ALA A 196 -41.11 34.76 -28.84
C ALA A 196 -41.31 36.31 -29.06
N ALA A 197 -40.26 37.01 -29.54
CA ALA A 197 -40.26 38.48 -29.74
C ALA A 197 -40.08 38.88 -31.20
N THR A 198 -40.32 38.00 -32.17
CA THR A 198 -40.48 38.24 -33.61
C THR A 198 -41.81 37.60 -34.03
#